data_fc25d042bfd3b8211a28401bf1500dbc
#
_entry.id   fc25d042bfd3b8211a28401bf1500dbc
#
_cell.length_a   1.000
_cell.length_b   1.000
_cell.length_c   1.000
_cell.angle_alpha   90.00
_cell.angle_beta   90.00
_cell.angle_gamma   90.00
#
_symmetry.space_group_name_H-M   'P 1'
#
loop_
_entity.id
_entity.type
_entity.pdbx_description
1 polymer ?
#
loop_
_entity_poly.entity_id
_entity_poly.type
_entity_poly.pdbx_seq_one_letter_code
_entity_poly.pdbx_strand_id
1 'polypeptide(L)'
;MAILDDLAARSADPGAVSVALERIAESDPTVLDRSADDRAFAARLVAVISASRSMTTLLSADPLAVEQLAELDHRAPVGASSPKALVAWKKREYLRIAARDLVGIDQLEQTGSALSRMAAEVLHAACLVHQTRGLAVIGMGKLAGDELNYASDVDVIFVGDGMPEDLAEQARAVVNLAGQCFRVDTDLRPEGPQGALVRTMSS
;
A
#
# COMPACT_ATOMS: atom_id res chain seq x y z
N MET A 1 23.66 -5.01 18.32
CA MET A 1 22.92 -5.88 19.26
C MET A 1 22.30 -5.09 20.41
N ALA A 2 23.03 -4.40 21.28
CA ALA A 2 22.44 -3.73 22.46
C ALA A 2 21.28 -2.74 22.17
N ILE A 3 21.30 -2.03 21.03
CA ILE A 3 20.22 -1.09 20.62
C ILE A 3 18.93 -1.87 20.29
N LEU A 4 19.06 -2.91 19.51
CA LEU A 4 17.93 -3.71 19.05
C LEU A 4 17.28 -4.46 20.21
N ASP A 5 18.10 -5.02 21.12
CA ASP A 5 17.64 -5.72 22.32
C ASP A 5 16.88 -4.76 23.27
N ASP A 6 17.37 -3.53 23.47
CA ASP A 6 16.67 -2.51 24.28
C ASP A 6 15.33 -2.12 23.68
N LEU A 7 15.28 -1.92 22.35
CA LEU A 7 14.04 -1.58 21.66
C LEU A 7 13.03 -2.73 21.67
N ALA A 8 13.49 -3.96 21.42
CA ALA A 8 12.67 -5.16 21.47
C ALA A 8 12.08 -5.39 22.87
N ALA A 9 12.89 -5.23 23.91
CA ALA A 9 12.45 -5.40 25.30
C ALA A 9 11.36 -4.39 25.73
N ARG A 10 11.28 -3.23 25.07
CA ARG A 10 10.24 -2.20 25.29
C ARG A 10 9.02 -2.34 24.40
N SER A 11 9.03 -3.27 23.47
CA SER A 11 7.89 -3.54 22.59
C SER A 11 6.73 -4.17 23.35
N ALA A 12 5.53 -4.17 22.76
CA ALA A 12 4.34 -4.78 23.35
C ALA A 12 4.47 -6.31 23.51
N ASP A 13 5.27 -6.97 22.66
CA ASP A 13 5.56 -8.41 22.72
C ASP A 13 7.04 -8.66 22.35
N PRO A 14 7.96 -8.58 23.33
CA PRO A 14 9.38 -8.79 23.10
C PRO A 14 9.71 -10.15 22.50
N GLY A 15 8.98 -11.20 22.90
CA GLY A 15 9.21 -12.56 22.40
C GLY A 15 8.86 -12.68 20.90
N ALA A 16 7.71 -12.15 20.49
CA ALA A 16 7.32 -12.14 19.09
C ALA A 16 8.28 -11.29 18.23
N VAL A 17 8.76 -10.17 18.76
CA VAL A 17 9.75 -9.33 18.06
C VAL A 17 11.07 -10.08 17.88
N SER A 18 11.60 -10.78 18.91
CA SER A 18 12.83 -11.56 18.80
C SER A 18 12.74 -12.66 17.73
N VAL A 19 11.66 -13.44 17.73
CA VAL A 19 11.43 -14.48 16.71
C VAL A 19 11.33 -13.88 15.30
N ALA A 20 10.68 -12.72 15.17
CA ALA A 20 10.57 -12.03 13.88
C ALA A 20 11.92 -11.52 13.37
N LEU A 21 12.75 -10.98 14.25
CA LEU A 21 14.10 -10.50 13.92
C LEU A 21 15.02 -11.65 13.47
N GLU A 22 14.99 -12.80 14.16
CA GLU A 22 15.72 -14.01 13.75
C GLU A 22 15.32 -14.43 12.33
N ARG A 23 14.02 -14.48 12.05
CA ARG A 23 13.49 -14.86 10.74
C ARG A 23 13.87 -13.88 9.61
N ILE A 24 13.89 -12.58 9.91
CA ILE A 24 14.32 -11.57 8.94
C ILE A 24 15.83 -11.71 8.69
N ALA A 25 16.62 -11.92 9.76
CA ALA A 25 18.06 -12.10 9.67
C ALA A 25 18.47 -13.39 8.94
N GLU A 26 17.65 -14.45 8.96
CA GLU A 26 17.88 -15.65 8.14
C GLU A 26 17.81 -15.33 6.64
N SER A 27 16.95 -14.37 6.24
CA SER A 27 16.78 -13.96 4.85
C SER A 27 17.76 -12.86 4.44
N ASP A 28 18.07 -11.95 5.36
CA ASP A 28 18.99 -10.84 5.17
C ASP A 28 19.80 -10.58 6.46
N PRO A 29 20.98 -11.22 6.62
CA PRO A 29 21.82 -11.04 7.80
C PRO A 29 22.30 -9.60 8.02
N THR A 30 22.34 -8.76 6.96
CA THR A 30 22.82 -7.37 7.06
C THR A 30 21.88 -6.48 7.89
N VAL A 31 20.64 -6.92 8.12
CA VAL A 31 19.65 -6.22 8.97
C VAL A 31 20.15 -6.05 10.39
N LEU A 32 20.82 -7.07 10.95
CA LEU A 32 21.35 -7.01 12.32
C LEU A 32 22.52 -6.01 12.43
N ASP A 33 23.44 -6.02 11.47
CA ASP A 33 24.58 -5.09 11.43
C ASP A 33 24.06 -3.65 11.26
N ARG A 34 23.16 -3.43 10.30
CA ARG A 34 22.54 -2.12 10.11
C ARG A 34 21.81 -1.63 11.36
N SER A 35 21.09 -2.51 12.06
CA SER A 35 20.39 -2.16 13.31
C SER A 35 21.34 -1.84 14.47
N ALA A 36 22.56 -2.37 14.45
CA ALA A 36 23.58 -2.04 15.43
C ALA A 36 24.16 -0.65 15.21
N ASP A 37 24.30 -0.24 13.96
CA ASP A 37 24.93 1.02 13.55
C ASP A 37 23.92 2.18 13.41
N ASP A 38 22.65 1.88 13.06
CA ASP A 38 21.58 2.87 12.84
C ASP A 38 20.41 2.64 13.81
N ARG A 39 20.38 3.45 14.88
CA ARG A 39 19.30 3.43 15.88
C ARG A 39 17.94 3.78 15.27
N ALA A 40 17.90 4.67 14.27
CA ALA A 40 16.64 5.07 13.64
C ALA A 40 16.05 3.91 12.81
N PHE A 41 16.90 3.20 12.06
CA PHE A 41 16.51 1.98 11.37
C PHE A 41 16.02 0.91 12.34
N ALA A 42 16.77 0.65 13.44
CA ALA A 42 16.35 -0.31 14.46
C ALA A 42 14.98 0.03 15.07
N ALA A 43 14.72 1.31 15.35
CA ALA A 43 13.42 1.76 15.87
C ALA A 43 12.28 1.54 14.87
N ARG A 44 12.48 1.84 13.59
CA ARG A 44 11.51 1.57 12.51
C ARG A 44 11.21 0.08 12.38
N LEU A 45 12.24 -0.74 12.40
CA LEU A 45 12.14 -2.18 12.28
C LEU A 45 11.30 -2.78 13.42
N VAL A 46 11.63 -2.44 14.67
CA VAL A 46 10.87 -2.91 15.85
C VAL A 46 9.44 -2.39 15.84
N ALA A 47 9.21 -1.12 15.49
CA ALA A 47 7.87 -0.55 15.41
C ALA A 47 6.98 -1.29 14.39
N VAL A 48 7.50 -1.55 13.20
CA VAL A 48 6.78 -2.26 12.14
C VAL A 48 6.49 -3.72 12.52
N ILE A 49 7.48 -4.43 13.07
CA ILE A 49 7.32 -5.81 13.52
C ILE A 49 6.24 -5.90 14.61
N SER A 50 6.27 -4.98 15.57
CA SER A 50 5.31 -4.94 16.68
C SER A 50 3.88 -4.64 16.21
N ALA A 51 3.74 -3.84 15.15
CA ALA A 51 2.44 -3.39 14.67
C ALA A 51 1.77 -4.36 13.69
N SER A 52 2.53 -5.14 12.89
CA SER A 52 1.95 -5.88 11.78
C SER A 52 2.69 -7.15 11.38
N ARG A 53 2.01 -8.29 11.54
CA ARG A 53 2.50 -9.59 11.05
C ARG A 53 2.68 -9.63 9.53
N SER A 54 1.82 -8.96 8.78
CA SER A 54 1.91 -8.94 7.32
C SER A 54 3.13 -8.15 6.84
N MET A 55 3.46 -7.06 7.50
CA MET A 55 4.68 -6.29 7.21
C MET A 55 5.94 -7.06 7.64
N THR A 56 5.90 -7.78 8.76
CA THR A 56 6.98 -8.69 9.17
C THR A 56 7.24 -9.75 8.10
N THR A 57 6.17 -10.36 7.58
CA THR A 57 6.29 -11.34 6.48
C THR A 57 6.88 -10.71 5.21
N LEU A 58 6.48 -9.47 4.89
CA LEU A 58 7.06 -8.74 3.76
C LEU A 58 8.56 -8.50 3.94
N LEU A 59 9.00 -8.05 5.11
CA LEU A 59 10.42 -7.83 5.42
C LEU A 59 11.26 -9.10 5.33
N SER A 60 10.67 -10.26 5.69
CA SER A 60 11.36 -11.56 5.57
C SER A 60 11.42 -12.09 4.13
N ALA A 61 10.57 -11.60 3.22
CA ALA A 61 10.43 -12.15 1.87
C ALA A 61 10.92 -11.22 0.75
N ASP A 62 11.10 -9.94 1.03
CA ASP A 62 11.44 -8.91 0.03
C ASP A 62 12.58 -8.01 0.52
N PRO A 63 13.83 -8.23 0.08
CA PRO A 63 14.97 -7.39 0.47
C PRO A 63 14.77 -5.90 0.16
N LEU A 64 14.04 -5.56 -0.92
CA LEU A 64 13.72 -4.16 -1.23
C LEU A 64 12.78 -3.52 -0.21
N ALA A 65 12.03 -4.32 0.57
CA ALA A 65 11.25 -3.79 1.68
C ALA A 65 12.14 -3.38 2.86
N VAL A 66 13.24 -4.09 3.09
CA VAL A 66 14.26 -3.71 4.10
C VAL A 66 14.97 -2.41 3.69
N GLU A 67 15.35 -2.30 2.42
CA GLU A 67 15.93 -1.06 1.88
C GLU A 67 14.96 0.12 1.98
N GLN A 68 13.68 -0.10 1.65
CA GLN A 68 12.64 0.92 1.78
C GLN A 68 12.47 1.38 3.23
N LEU A 69 12.58 0.46 4.21
CA LEU A 69 12.51 0.79 5.63
C LEU A 69 13.74 1.61 6.09
N ALA A 70 14.89 1.40 5.49
CA ALA A 70 16.09 2.16 5.77
C ALA A 70 16.00 3.61 5.24
N GLU A 71 15.36 3.81 4.09
CA GLU A 71 15.30 5.11 3.40
C GLU A 71 13.84 5.58 3.21
N LEU A 72 13.19 5.99 4.30
CA LEU A 72 11.78 6.39 4.29
C LEU A 72 11.47 7.64 3.45
N ASP A 73 12.45 8.49 3.20
CA ASP A 73 12.27 9.70 2.38
C ASP A 73 12.37 9.39 0.88
N HIS A 74 13.00 8.27 0.53
CA HIS A 74 13.01 7.79 -0.84
C HIS A 74 11.69 7.08 -1.17
N ARG A 75 10.99 7.58 -2.17
CA ARG A 75 9.77 6.96 -2.70
C ARG A 75 10.06 6.34 -4.06
N ALA A 76 9.96 5.03 -4.13
CA ALA A 76 10.15 4.31 -5.38
C ALA A 76 9.07 4.69 -6.41
N PRO A 77 9.41 4.78 -7.71
CA PRO A 77 8.43 5.01 -8.76
C PRO A 77 7.43 3.85 -8.83
N VAL A 78 6.20 4.18 -9.26
CA VAL A 78 5.12 3.19 -9.35
C VAL A 78 5.49 2.07 -10.30
N GLY A 79 5.37 0.83 -9.86
CA GLY A 79 5.63 -0.37 -10.64
C GLY A 79 4.48 -0.74 -11.58
N ALA A 80 4.32 0.00 -12.69
CA ALA A 80 3.22 -0.20 -13.66
C ALA A 80 3.57 -1.14 -14.82
N SER A 81 4.67 -1.89 -14.76
CA SER A 81 5.10 -2.78 -15.85
C SER A 81 4.33 -4.10 -15.92
N SER A 82 3.72 -4.52 -14.83
CA SER A 82 2.91 -5.74 -14.73
C SER A 82 2.06 -5.75 -13.46
N PRO A 83 1.01 -6.58 -13.38
CA PRO A 83 0.24 -6.78 -12.15
C PRO A 83 1.10 -7.11 -10.94
N LYS A 84 2.07 -8.02 -11.11
CA LYS A 84 2.99 -8.44 -10.04
C LYS A 84 3.86 -7.28 -9.55
N ALA A 85 4.38 -6.46 -10.46
CA ALA A 85 5.20 -5.30 -10.12
C ALA A 85 4.40 -4.25 -9.34
N LEU A 86 3.16 -4.01 -9.74
CA LEU A 86 2.26 -3.07 -9.06
C LEU A 86 1.94 -3.53 -7.62
N VAL A 87 1.60 -4.80 -7.44
CA VAL A 87 1.31 -5.36 -6.11
C VAL A 87 2.54 -5.32 -5.21
N ALA A 88 3.73 -5.63 -5.73
CA ALA A 88 4.98 -5.56 -4.97
C ALA A 88 5.30 -4.10 -4.58
N TRP A 89 5.17 -3.16 -5.52
CA TRP A 89 5.34 -1.73 -5.26
C TRP A 89 4.38 -1.25 -4.15
N LYS A 90 3.09 -1.57 -4.27
CA LYS A 90 2.07 -1.18 -3.28
C LYS A 90 2.42 -1.67 -1.87
N LYS A 91 2.87 -2.92 -1.74
CA LYS A 91 3.24 -3.48 -0.42
C LYS A 91 4.40 -2.71 0.22
N ARG A 92 5.42 -2.36 -0.56
CA ARG A 92 6.57 -1.58 -0.07
C ARG A 92 6.20 -0.14 0.25
N GLU A 93 5.39 0.51 -0.59
CA GLU A 93 4.90 1.86 -0.32
C GLU A 93 4.01 1.92 0.93
N TYR A 94 3.15 0.92 1.11
CA TYR A 94 2.33 0.80 2.32
C TYR A 94 3.20 0.60 3.58
N LEU A 95 4.27 -0.20 3.50
CA LEU A 95 5.26 -0.34 4.56
C LEU A 95 5.95 1.00 4.87
N ARG A 96 6.36 1.75 3.85
CA ARG A 96 6.99 3.06 4.00
C ARG A 96 6.08 4.05 4.72
N ILE A 97 4.82 4.14 4.30
CA ILE A 97 3.81 5.01 4.93
C ILE A 97 3.60 4.61 6.40
N ALA A 98 3.39 3.32 6.65
CA ALA A 98 3.17 2.82 8.01
C ALA A 98 4.39 3.03 8.91
N ALA A 99 5.61 2.84 8.41
CA ALA A 99 6.82 3.09 9.19
C ALA A 99 6.97 4.57 9.58
N ARG A 100 6.67 5.50 8.66
CA ARG A 100 6.71 6.95 8.93
C ARG A 100 5.70 7.35 10.01
N ASP A 101 4.48 6.80 9.93
CA ASP A 101 3.42 7.01 10.92
C ASP A 101 3.82 6.44 12.29
N LEU A 102 4.24 5.17 12.34
CA LEU A 102 4.58 4.47 13.59
C LEU A 102 5.75 5.11 14.36
N VAL A 103 6.69 5.75 13.68
CA VAL A 103 7.80 6.45 14.34
C VAL A 103 7.55 7.96 14.50
N GLY A 104 6.36 8.45 14.16
CA GLY A 104 5.93 9.83 14.37
C GLY A 104 6.57 10.85 13.43
N ILE A 105 7.02 10.44 12.23
CA ILE A 105 7.51 11.34 11.19
C ILE A 105 6.33 12.09 10.55
N ASP A 106 5.27 11.37 10.20
CA ASP A 106 4.08 11.93 9.59
C ASP A 106 2.96 12.10 10.63
N GLN A 107 2.18 13.17 10.49
CA GLN A 107 0.95 13.39 11.25
C GLN A 107 -0.21 12.64 10.58
N LEU A 108 -1.34 12.52 11.29
CA LEU A 108 -2.50 11.76 10.81
C LEU A 108 -2.98 12.19 9.41
N GLU A 109 -3.04 13.49 9.16
CA GLU A 109 -3.46 14.05 7.87
C GLU A 109 -2.47 13.70 6.75
N GLN A 110 -1.17 13.73 7.06
CA GLN A 110 -0.12 13.35 6.11
C GLN A 110 -0.17 11.86 5.77
N THR A 111 -0.44 11.03 6.76
CA THR A 111 -0.62 9.58 6.59
C THR A 111 -1.86 9.30 5.72
N GLY A 112 -2.99 9.96 5.99
CA GLY A 112 -4.22 9.83 5.19
C GLY A 112 -4.01 10.25 3.74
N SER A 113 -3.35 11.38 3.52
CA SER A 113 -3.00 11.86 2.17
C SER A 113 -2.04 10.91 1.45
N ALA A 114 -1.04 10.35 2.14
CA ALA A 114 -0.10 9.39 1.55
C ALA A 114 -0.81 8.09 1.12
N LEU A 115 -1.74 7.58 1.94
CA LEU A 115 -2.56 6.40 1.63
C LEU A 115 -3.48 6.67 0.44
N SER A 116 -4.13 7.84 0.39
CA SER A 116 -5.00 8.25 -0.72
C SER A 116 -4.24 8.39 -2.02
N ARG A 117 -3.07 9.01 -1.99
CA ARG A 117 -2.18 9.11 -3.16
C ARG A 117 -1.74 7.73 -3.65
N MET A 118 -1.32 6.84 -2.76
CA MET A 118 -0.95 5.47 -3.11
C MET A 118 -2.12 4.74 -3.79
N ALA A 119 -3.35 4.88 -3.27
CA ALA A 119 -4.52 4.26 -3.86
C ALA A 119 -4.84 4.82 -5.26
N ALA A 120 -4.79 6.14 -5.44
CA ALA A 120 -5.00 6.79 -6.73
C ALA A 120 -3.96 6.33 -7.77
N GLU A 121 -2.70 6.20 -7.37
CA GLU A 121 -1.62 5.73 -8.25
C GLU A 121 -1.77 4.25 -8.61
N VAL A 122 -2.24 3.39 -7.70
CA VAL A 122 -2.57 1.99 -8.03
C VAL A 122 -3.68 1.93 -9.06
N LEU A 123 -4.76 2.71 -8.90
CA LEU A 123 -5.86 2.78 -9.86
C LEU A 123 -5.38 3.27 -11.23
N HIS A 124 -4.58 4.33 -11.26
CA HIS A 124 -3.99 4.84 -12.49
C HIS A 124 -3.07 3.81 -13.16
N ALA A 125 -2.19 3.16 -12.39
CA ALA A 125 -1.30 2.12 -12.90
C ALA A 125 -2.08 0.90 -13.41
N ALA A 126 -3.18 0.53 -12.77
CA ALA A 126 -4.07 -0.53 -13.25
C ALA A 126 -4.67 -0.18 -14.63
N CYS A 127 -5.07 1.08 -14.84
CA CYS A 127 -5.50 1.57 -16.14
C CYS A 127 -4.39 1.46 -17.20
N LEU A 128 -3.15 1.82 -16.84
CA LEU A 128 -2.01 1.71 -17.76
C LEU A 128 -1.68 0.25 -18.11
N VAL A 129 -1.67 -0.65 -17.14
CA VAL A 129 -1.42 -2.10 -17.35
C VAL A 129 -2.44 -2.70 -18.31
N HIS A 130 -3.70 -2.31 -18.20
CA HIS A 130 -4.78 -2.78 -19.06
C HIS A 130 -4.99 -1.93 -20.32
N GLN A 131 -4.16 -0.87 -20.51
CA GLN A 131 -4.23 0.02 -21.68
C GLN A 131 -5.66 0.58 -21.91
N THR A 132 -6.36 0.93 -20.83
CA THR A 132 -7.74 1.43 -20.90
C THR A 132 -7.83 2.70 -21.76
N ARG A 133 -8.94 2.83 -22.49
CA ARG A 133 -9.21 3.98 -23.35
C ARG A 133 -10.64 4.47 -23.14
N GLY A 134 -10.83 5.78 -23.13
CA GLY A 134 -12.15 6.37 -22.95
C GLY A 134 -12.77 6.12 -21.58
N LEU A 135 -12.00 5.65 -20.59
CA LEU A 135 -12.43 5.33 -19.22
C LEU A 135 -11.78 6.26 -18.22
N ALA A 136 -12.58 6.88 -17.37
CA ALA A 136 -12.13 7.67 -16.22
C ALA A 136 -12.53 6.94 -14.92
N VAL A 137 -11.61 6.94 -13.94
CA VAL A 137 -11.85 6.45 -12.58
C VAL A 137 -11.96 7.67 -11.68
N ILE A 138 -13.07 7.82 -10.98
CA ILE A 138 -13.35 8.92 -10.09
C ILE A 138 -13.36 8.38 -8.66
N GLY A 139 -12.41 8.86 -7.83
CA GLY A 139 -12.39 8.56 -6.41
C GLY A 139 -13.57 9.19 -5.70
N MET A 140 -14.13 8.46 -4.74
CA MET A 140 -15.27 8.89 -3.91
C MET A 140 -14.91 8.78 -2.43
N GLY A 141 -15.81 9.20 -1.56
CA GLY A 141 -15.67 9.04 -0.12
C GLY A 141 -14.34 9.56 0.42
N LYS A 142 -13.67 8.75 1.25
CA LYS A 142 -12.37 9.10 1.85
C LYS A 142 -11.24 9.23 0.84
N LEU A 143 -11.29 8.50 -0.28
CA LEU A 143 -10.32 8.67 -1.35
C LEU A 143 -10.42 10.08 -1.95
N ALA A 144 -11.63 10.57 -2.21
CA ALA A 144 -11.88 11.90 -2.75
C ALA A 144 -11.49 13.01 -1.76
N GLY A 145 -11.67 12.75 -0.45
CA GLY A 145 -11.32 13.66 0.64
C GLY A 145 -9.83 13.68 1.00
N ASP A 146 -9.00 12.87 0.35
CA ASP A 146 -7.57 12.71 0.66
C ASP A 146 -7.31 12.24 2.12
N GLU A 147 -8.22 11.41 2.66
CA GLU A 147 -8.27 11.01 4.07
C GLU A 147 -8.45 9.49 4.29
N LEU A 148 -7.87 8.66 3.40
CA LEU A 148 -7.89 7.22 3.58
C LEU A 148 -7.19 6.82 4.88
N ASN A 149 -7.66 5.74 5.50
CA ASN A 149 -6.97 5.08 6.59
C ASN A 149 -6.56 3.64 6.20
N TYR A 150 -5.82 2.96 7.07
CA TYR A 150 -5.29 1.61 6.81
C TYR A 150 -6.36 0.55 6.54
N ALA A 151 -7.58 0.74 7.03
CA ALA A 151 -8.70 -0.19 6.89
C ALA A 151 -9.80 0.32 5.94
N SER A 152 -9.58 1.45 5.26
CA SER A 152 -10.57 2.01 4.34
C SER A 152 -10.71 1.15 3.10
N ASP A 153 -11.94 1.01 2.64
CA ASP A 153 -12.23 0.66 1.27
C ASP A 153 -11.87 1.84 0.35
N VAL A 154 -11.61 1.54 -0.89
CA VAL A 154 -11.31 2.51 -1.94
C VAL A 154 -12.57 2.65 -2.80
N ASP A 155 -13.34 3.68 -2.52
CA ASP A 155 -14.61 3.96 -3.19
C ASP A 155 -14.34 4.62 -4.54
N VAL A 156 -14.88 4.04 -5.62
CA VAL A 156 -14.72 4.58 -6.98
C VAL A 156 -16.00 4.46 -7.79
N ILE A 157 -16.17 5.39 -8.73
CA ILE A 157 -17.12 5.26 -9.84
C ILE A 157 -16.37 5.37 -11.16
N PHE A 158 -16.95 4.77 -12.21
CA PHE A 158 -16.40 4.79 -13.55
C PHE A 158 -17.30 5.59 -14.49
N VAL A 159 -16.66 6.47 -15.28
CA VAL A 159 -17.31 7.24 -16.35
C VAL A 159 -16.51 7.01 -17.63
N GLY A 160 -17.21 6.86 -18.74
CA GLY A 160 -16.52 6.59 -20.00
C GLY A 160 -17.22 7.13 -21.23
N ASP A 161 -16.45 7.22 -22.31
CA ASP A 161 -16.91 7.53 -23.67
C ASP A 161 -16.48 6.38 -24.59
N GLY A 162 -17.49 5.64 -25.09
CA GLY A 162 -17.28 4.44 -25.91
C GLY A 162 -18.45 3.46 -25.80
N MET A 163 -18.23 2.24 -26.30
CA MET A 163 -19.22 1.18 -26.22
C MET A 163 -19.36 0.69 -24.78
N PRO A 164 -20.59 0.63 -24.23
CA PRO A 164 -20.79 0.28 -22.80
C PRO A 164 -20.19 -1.07 -22.40
N GLU A 165 -20.21 -2.05 -23.29
CA GLU A 165 -19.69 -3.40 -23.05
C GLU A 165 -18.16 -3.39 -22.90
N ASP A 166 -17.45 -2.69 -23.81
CA ASP A 166 -15.99 -2.53 -23.78
C ASP A 166 -15.52 -1.75 -22.54
N LEU A 167 -16.26 -0.68 -22.20
CA LEU A 167 -15.96 0.12 -21.01
C LEU A 167 -16.16 -0.69 -19.72
N ALA A 168 -17.22 -1.51 -19.67
CA ALA A 168 -17.47 -2.37 -18.51
C ALA A 168 -16.41 -3.48 -18.37
N GLU A 169 -15.91 -4.03 -19.46
CA GLU A 169 -14.80 -4.99 -19.42
C GLU A 169 -13.53 -4.36 -18.91
N GLN A 170 -13.16 -3.18 -19.41
CA GLN A 170 -12.01 -2.40 -18.94
C GLN A 170 -12.12 -2.07 -17.45
N ALA A 171 -13.27 -1.58 -16.99
CA ALA A 171 -13.51 -1.26 -15.59
C ALA A 171 -13.36 -2.49 -14.68
N ARG A 172 -13.90 -3.66 -15.09
CA ARG A 172 -13.71 -4.92 -14.34
C ARG A 172 -12.24 -5.32 -14.27
N ALA A 173 -11.46 -5.15 -15.34
CA ALA A 173 -10.03 -5.44 -15.35
C ALA A 173 -9.27 -4.54 -14.36
N VAL A 174 -9.59 -3.25 -14.31
CA VAL A 174 -9.03 -2.30 -13.34
C VAL A 174 -9.40 -2.68 -11.91
N VAL A 175 -10.68 -2.97 -11.64
CA VAL A 175 -11.14 -3.40 -10.31
C VAL A 175 -10.45 -4.70 -9.86
N ASN A 176 -10.33 -5.68 -10.75
CA ASN A 176 -9.68 -6.96 -10.45
C ASN A 176 -8.19 -6.80 -10.12
N LEU A 177 -7.47 -5.93 -10.82
CA LEU A 177 -6.06 -5.67 -10.53
C LEU A 177 -5.90 -4.84 -9.24
N ALA A 178 -6.63 -3.74 -9.10
CA ALA A 178 -6.61 -2.93 -7.90
C ALA A 178 -7.07 -3.72 -6.66
N GLY A 179 -8.00 -4.65 -6.83
CA GLY A 179 -8.49 -5.57 -5.79
C GLY A 179 -7.42 -6.52 -5.21
N GLN A 180 -6.28 -6.69 -5.89
CA GLN A 180 -5.12 -7.39 -5.32
C GLN A 180 -4.31 -6.50 -4.36
N CYS A 181 -4.55 -5.20 -4.37
CA CYS A 181 -3.86 -4.20 -3.55
C CYS A 181 -4.67 -3.76 -2.33
N PHE A 182 -5.99 -3.58 -2.51
CA PHE A 182 -6.92 -3.11 -1.47
C PHE A 182 -8.37 -3.48 -1.87
N ARG A 183 -9.30 -3.34 -0.93
CA ARG A 183 -10.71 -3.53 -1.25
C ARG A 183 -11.21 -2.33 -2.05
N VAL A 184 -11.70 -2.59 -3.28
CA VAL A 184 -12.32 -1.59 -4.14
C VAL A 184 -13.83 -1.68 -3.99
N ASP A 185 -14.47 -0.57 -3.66
CA ASP A 185 -15.92 -0.45 -3.59
C ASP A 185 -16.43 0.39 -4.78
N THR A 186 -17.40 -0.15 -5.50
CA THR A 186 -18.02 0.49 -6.65
C THR A 186 -19.52 0.77 -6.43
N ASP A 187 -20.02 0.55 -5.22
CA ASP A 187 -21.48 0.59 -4.94
C ASP A 187 -22.04 2.01 -4.76
N LEU A 188 -21.16 3.02 -4.70
CA LEU A 188 -21.57 4.44 -4.70
C LEU A 188 -22.02 4.96 -6.08
N ARG A 189 -21.98 4.12 -7.12
CA ARG A 189 -22.50 4.49 -8.43
C ARG A 189 -24.03 4.69 -8.39
N PRO A 190 -24.60 5.53 -9.27
CA PRO A 190 -26.07 5.68 -9.38
C PRO A 190 -26.75 4.31 -9.52
N GLU A 191 -27.88 4.11 -8.83
CA GLU A 191 -28.63 2.86 -8.74
C GLU A 191 -27.90 1.73 -7.97
N GLY A 192 -26.78 2.04 -7.31
CA GLY A 192 -26.02 1.09 -6.48
C GLY A 192 -25.53 -0.15 -7.25
N PRO A 193 -25.42 -1.32 -6.58
CA PRO A 193 -24.92 -2.55 -7.20
C PRO A 193 -25.69 -3.03 -8.44
N GLN A 194 -26.94 -2.60 -8.59
CA GLN A 194 -27.82 -2.97 -9.74
C GLN A 194 -27.61 -2.08 -10.97
N GLY A 195 -26.97 -0.91 -10.80
CA GLY A 195 -26.66 0.01 -11.89
C GLY A 195 -25.51 -0.46 -12.77
N ALA A 196 -25.41 0.13 -13.98
CA ALA A 196 -24.28 -0.10 -14.86
C ALA A 196 -22.96 0.26 -14.16
N LEU A 197 -21.93 -0.58 -14.33
CA LEU A 197 -20.61 -0.37 -13.71
C LEU A 197 -19.95 0.92 -14.21
N VAL A 198 -20.13 1.26 -15.48
CA VAL A 198 -19.61 2.48 -16.11
C VAL A 198 -20.77 3.34 -16.58
N ARG A 199 -20.77 4.61 -16.24
CA ARG A 199 -21.67 5.62 -16.81
C ARG A 199 -21.07 6.18 -18.08
N THR A 200 -21.88 6.21 -19.14
CA THR A 200 -21.46 6.86 -20.39
C THR A 200 -21.78 8.35 -20.33
N MET A 201 -21.02 9.15 -21.08
CA MET A 201 -21.24 10.61 -21.16
C MET A 201 -22.60 10.99 -21.75
N SER A 202 -23.29 10.02 -22.36
CA SER A 202 -24.63 10.19 -22.98
C SER A 202 -25.78 9.60 -22.18
N SER A 203 -25.50 9.06 -21.00
CA SER A 203 -26.52 8.41 -20.14
C SER A 203 -26.92 9.25 -18.94
#